data_82d287f9c902ac69fffb319bd6182b46
#
_entry.id   82d287f9c902ac69fffb319bd6182b46
#
_cell.length_a   1.000
_cell.length_b   1.000
_cell.length_c   1.000
_cell.angle_alpha   90.00
_cell.angle_beta   90.00
_cell.angle_gamma   90.00
#
_symmetry.space_group_name_H-M   'P 1'
#
loop_
_entity.id
_entity.type
_entity.pdbx_description
1 polymer ?
#
loop_
_entity_poly.entity_id
_entity_poly.type
_entity_poly.pdbx_seq_one_letter_code
_entity_poly.pdbx_strand_id
1 'polypeptide(L)'
;MSDALGYEGKQVVMTGAATGMGAAAAELLVELGAEVFALDIADVKAPVHRFLRTDMKNRESIDSAIAELPEEIDVLFNCAGVPHPPASAFDTMMINFVGLRHLPDALLPRVRQGGAVSSIASTAGMAWKTNLDRVRGFLALETFEAGETWLKDDPELGADAYGFSKQCIIVYTQELAGELAKREVRITCISPSPTDTVFMTKLMGEMPKEAIEPFTPSNGRFAASLEMGRVLVLLGSDLAGFISGVNIPVDFGYCAEVAMGQRDNLMNIS
;
A
#
# COMPACT_ATOMS: atom_id res chain seq x y z
N MET A 1 -26.71 -4.92 -15.37
CA MET A 1 -25.38 -4.98 -16.04
C MET A 1 -24.58 -5.98 -15.23
N SER A 2 -24.01 -7.00 -15.88
CA SER A 2 -23.12 -7.92 -15.19
C SER A 2 -22.02 -7.12 -14.51
N ASP A 3 -21.65 -7.44 -13.26
CA ASP A 3 -20.51 -6.87 -12.56
C ASP A 3 -19.22 -7.15 -13.35
N ALA A 4 -18.86 -6.22 -14.22
CA ALA A 4 -17.68 -6.38 -15.09
C ALA A 4 -16.37 -6.46 -14.28
N LEU A 5 -16.36 -5.96 -13.04
CA LEU A 5 -15.23 -6.03 -12.13
C LEU A 5 -15.22 -7.33 -11.30
N GLY A 6 -16.37 -8.02 -11.21
CA GLY A 6 -16.51 -9.32 -10.56
C GLY A 6 -16.40 -9.26 -9.04
N TYR A 7 -16.91 -8.22 -8.37
CA TYR A 7 -16.83 -8.09 -6.91
C TYR A 7 -18.05 -8.59 -6.15
N GLU A 8 -19.17 -8.84 -6.80
CA GLU A 8 -20.39 -9.32 -6.13
C GLU A 8 -20.11 -10.58 -5.30
N GLY A 9 -20.33 -10.50 -3.99
CA GLY A 9 -20.12 -11.58 -3.03
C GLY A 9 -18.66 -11.97 -2.75
N LYS A 10 -17.65 -11.25 -3.29
CA LYS A 10 -16.23 -11.51 -2.98
C LYS A 10 -15.88 -11.07 -1.56
N GLN A 11 -15.08 -11.89 -0.89
CA GLN A 11 -14.50 -11.58 0.41
C GLN A 11 -13.22 -10.76 0.24
N VAL A 12 -13.29 -9.51 0.63
CA VAL A 12 -12.20 -8.53 0.48
C VAL A 12 -11.69 -8.13 1.85
N VAL A 13 -10.43 -8.39 2.13
CA VAL A 13 -9.74 -7.88 3.32
C VAL A 13 -8.98 -6.61 2.96
N MET A 14 -9.11 -5.55 3.78
CA MET A 14 -8.42 -4.31 3.48
C MET A 14 -7.96 -3.58 4.73
N THR A 15 -6.71 -3.10 4.73
CA THR A 15 -6.17 -2.22 5.76
C THR A 15 -6.27 -0.76 5.34
N GLY A 16 -6.34 0.17 6.32
CA GLY A 16 -6.36 1.61 6.02
C GLY A 16 -7.66 2.11 5.39
N ALA A 17 -8.80 1.51 5.77
CA ALA A 17 -10.11 1.77 5.19
C ALA A 17 -10.83 3.01 5.76
N ALA A 18 -10.30 3.65 6.81
CA ALA A 18 -11.00 4.75 7.49
C ALA A 18 -10.89 6.10 6.76
N THR A 19 -9.79 6.34 6.01
CA THR A 19 -9.54 7.64 5.38
C THR A 19 -8.82 7.51 4.04
N GLY A 20 -8.89 8.58 3.24
CA GLY A 20 -8.08 8.72 2.01
C GLY A 20 -8.36 7.67 0.95
N MET A 21 -7.30 7.14 0.35
CA MET A 21 -7.37 6.23 -0.78
C MET A 21 -8.04 4.90 -0.44
N GLY A 22 -7.75 4.36 0.77
CA GLY A 22 -8.37 3.13 1.25
C GLY A 22 -9.85 3.29 1.53
N ALA A 23 -10.29 4.43 2.13
CA ALA A 23 -11.71 4.70 2.33
C ALA A 23 -12.47 4.80 1.00
N ALA A 24 -11.90 5.50 0.02
CA ALA A 24 -12.49 5.59 -1.31
C ALA A 24 -12.59 4.22 -2.01
N ALA A 25 -11.60 3.35 -1.83
CA ALA A 25 -11.66 1.98 -2.35
C ALA A 25 -12.73 1.15 -1.60
N ALA A 26 -12.82 1.28 -0.26
CA ALA A 26 -13.82 0.57 0.55
C ALA A 26 -15.26 0.92 0.14
N GLU A 27 -15.54 2.20 -0.07
CA GLU A 27 -16.84 2.67 -0.55
C GLU A 27 -17.19 2.04 -1.90
N LEU A 28 -16.26 2.08 -2.87
CA LEU A 28 -16.45 1.46 -4.19
C LEU A 28 -16.68 -0.06 -4.11
N LEU A 29 -15.93 -0.76 -3.25
CA LEU A 29 -16.05 -2.21 -3.09
C LEU A 29 -17.41 -2.60 -2.51
N VAL A 30 -17.90 -1.84 -1.52
CA VAL A 30 -19.25 -2.03 -0.96
C VAL A 30 -20.32 -1.77 -2.01
N GLU A 31 -20.20 -0.70 -2.83
CA GLU A 31 -21.12 -0.40 -3.93
C GLU A 31 -21.13 -1.51 -5.00
N LEU A 32 -20.00 -2.21 -5.18
CA LEU A 32 -19.85 -3.34 -6.11
C LEU A 32 -20.32 -4.68 -5.51
N GLY A 33 -20.86 -4.70 -4.30
CA GLY A 33 -21.40 -5.90 -3.66
C GLY A 33 -20.37 -6.80 -2.99
N ALA A 34 -19.14 -6.32 -2.74
CA ALA A 34 -18.12 -7.08 -2.00
C ALA A 34 -18.43 -7.13 -0.50
N GLU A 35 -18.08 -8.25 0.15
CA GLU A 35 -18.03 -8.39 1.60
C GLU A 35 -16.69 -7.86 2.12
N VAL A 36 -16.65 -6.59 2.52
CA VAL A 36 -15.42 -5.91 2.93
C VAL A 36 -15.14 -6.11 4.42
N PHE A 37 -14.01 -6.72 4.75
CA PHE A 37 -13.44 -6.84 6.10
C PHE A 37 -12.37 -5.75 6.25
N ALA A 38 -12.72 -4.69 6.95
CA ALA A 38 -11.89 -3.49 7.07
C ALA A 38 -11.09 -3.48 8.37
N LEU A 39 -9.78 -3.26 8.26
CA LEU A 39 -8.85 -3.13 9.38
C LEU A 39 -8.32 -1.70 9.42
N ASP A 40 -8.51 -1.00 10.54
CA ASP A 40 -8.00 0.36 10.75
C ASP A 40 -7.89 0.67 12.24
N ILE A 41 -7.04 1.63 12.60
CA ILE A 41 -6.97 2.18 13.97
C ILE A 41 -8.10 3.18 14.26
N ALA A 42 -8.70 3.76 13.22
CA ALA A 42 -9.82 4.69 13.30
C ALA A 42 -11.13 4.05 12.81
N ASP A 43 -12.26 4.65 13.18
CA ASP A 43 -13.57 4.15 12.76
C ASP A 43 -13.77 4.29 11.24
N VAL A 44 -14.21 3.21 10.62
CA VAL A 44 -14.54 3.15 9.20
C VAL A 44 -15.97 3.63 8.97
N LYS A 45 -16.15 4.57 8.03
CA LYS A 45 -17.46 5.17 7.73
C LYS A 45 -18.25 4.40 6.69
N ALA A 46 -17.57 3.74 5.74
CA ALA A 46 -18.23 2.89 4.74
C ALA A 46 -18.99 1.77 5.44
N PRO A 47 -20.17 1.36 4.94
CA PRO A 47 -20.96 0.27 5.52
C PRO A 47 -20.37 -1.10 5.17
N VAL A 48 -19.16 -1.34 5.66
CA VAL A 48 -18.40 -2.57 5.43
C VAL A 48 -19.07 -3.77 6.11
N HIS A 49 -18.79 -4.99 5.62
CA HIS A 49 -19.31 -6.23 6.20
C HIS A 49 -18.84 -6.40 7.66
N ARG A 50 -17.56 -6.12 7.92
CA ARG A 50 -17.00 -6.16 9.27
C ARG A 50 -15.88 -5.14 9.43
N PHE A 51 -15.85 -4.45 10.56
CA PHE A 51 -14.74 -3.59 10.98
C PHE A 51 -13.99 -4.23 12.13
N LEU A 52 -12.68 -4.33 12.02
CA LEU A 52 -11.76 -4.80 13.04
C LEU A 52 -10.77 -3.69 13.39
N ARG A 53 -10.86 -3.18 14.63
CA ARG A 53 -9.92 -2.16 15.09
C ARG A 53 -8.52 -2.75 15.22
N THR A 54 -7.59 -2.26 14.41
CA THR A 54 -6.26 -2.86 14.27
C THR A 54 -5.17 -1.78 14.25
N ASP A 55 -4.20 -1.90 15.13
CA ASP A 55 -2.98 -1.10 15.12
C ASP A 55 -1.88 -1.87 14.38
N MET A 56 -1.50 -1.39 13.20
CA MET A 56 -0.48 -2.02 12.36
C MET A 56 0.94 -1.97 12.96
N LYS A 57 1.15 -1.21 14.02
CA LYS A 57 2.41 -1.19 14.77
C LYS A 57 2.47 -2.29 15.84
N ASN A 58 1.35 -2.88 16.18
CA ASN A 58 1.24 -3.85 17.27
C ASN A 58 0.93 -5.25 16.72
N ARG A 59 1.89 -6.17 16.86
CA ARG A 59 1.76 -7.55 16.39
C ARG A 59 0.53 -8.26 16.95
N GLU A 60 0.30 -8.15 18.27
CA GLU A 60 -0.83 -8.82 18.93
C GLU A 60 -2.18 -8.30 18.40
N SER A 61 -2.26 -6.99 18.08
CA SER A 61 -3.44 -6.39 17.45
C SER A 61 -3.69 -6.96 16.07
N ILE A 62 -2.62 -7.15 15.27
CA ILE A 62 -2.71 -7.74 13.93
C ILE A 62 -3.12 -9.21 14.03
N ASP A 63 -2.48 -10.01 14.89
CA ASP A 63 -2.76 -11.43 15.07
C ASP A 63 -4.20 -11.66 15.56
N SER A 64 -4.71 -10.80 16.45
CA SER A 64 -6.10 -10.83 16.90
C SER A 64 -7.08 -10.55 15.75
N ALA A 65 -6.77 -9.58 14.89
CA ALA A 65 -7.59 -9.31 13.72
C ALA A 65 -7.57 -10.47 12.72
N ILE A 66 -6.39 -11.07 12.45
CA ILE A 66 -6.24 -12.24 11.57
C ILE A 66 -7.13 -13.41 12.01
N ALA A 67 -7.25 -13.64 13.32
CA ALA A 67 -8.08 -14.72 13.87
C ALA A 67 -9.60 -14.53 13.60
N GLU A 68 -10.03 -13.30 13.30
CA GLU A 68 -11.42 -12.95 13.02
C GLU A 68 -11.74 -12.80 11.53
N LEU A 69 -10.72 -12.94 10.66
CA LEU A 69 -10.87 -12.84 9.21
C LEU A 69 -11.28 -14.19 8.59
N PRO A 70 -11.93 -14.17 7.41
CA PRO A 70 -12.34 -15.38 6.72
C PRO A 70 -11.18 -16.31 6.38
N GLU A 71 -11.47 -17.62 6.30
CA GLU A 71 -10.52 -18.67 5.91
C GLU A 71 -10.19 -18.63 4.41
N GLU A 72 -11.09 -18.08 3.59
CA GLU A 72 -10.88 -17.85 2.16
C GLU A 72 -11.03 -16.37 1.83
N ILE A 73 -10.09 -15.83 1.06
CA ILE A 73 -10.04 -14.41 0.69
C ILE A 73 -9.91 -14.32 -0.83
N ASP A 74 -10.73 -13.46 -1.46
CA ASP A 74 -10.60 -13.15 -2.88
C ASP A 74 -9.56 -12.09 -3.15
N VAL A 75 -9.59 -11.01 -2.36
CA VAL A 75 -8.70 -9.87 -2.57
C VAL A 75 -8.21 -9.31 -1.23
N LEU A 76 -6.91 -9.01 -1.17
CA LEU A 76 -6.28 -8.32 -0.06
C LEU A 76 -5.76 -6.95 -0.52
N PHE A 77 -6.24 -5.87 0.11
CA PHE A 77 -5.75 -4.52 -0.11
C PHE A 77 -4.94 -4.01 1.07
N ASN A 78 -3.67 -3.68 0.85
CA ASN A 78 -2.77 -3.11 1.85
C ASN A 78 -2.69 -1.60 1.65
N CYS A 79 -3.60 -0.85 2.31
CA CYS A 79 -3.72 0.60 2.15
C CYS A 79 -3.31 1.40 3.40
N ALA A 80 -3.06 0.73 4.54
CA ALA A 80 -2.62 1.41 5.76
C ALA A 80 -1.26 2.07 5.58
N GLY A 81 -1.09 3.25 6.16
CA GLY A 81 0.18 3.95 6.16
C GLY A 81 0.11 5.34 6.78
N VAL A 82 1.25 5.80 7.28
CA VAL A 82 1.41 7.12 7.89
C VAL A 82 2.54 7.90 7.21
N PRO A 83 2.48 9.25 7.20
CA PRO A 83 3.56 10.08 6.69
C PRO A 83 4.71 10.20 7.69
N HIS A 84 5.89 10.54 7.19
CA HIS A 84 7.04 10.95 7.97
C HIS A 84 7.55 12.31 7.45
N PRO A 85 7.52 13.37 8.28
CA PRO A 85 6.82 13.49 9.56
C PRO A 85 5.28 13.51 9.43
N PRO A 86 4.45 13.55 10.48
CA PRO A 86 4.78 13.69 11.91
C PRO A 86 5.10 12.37 12.62
N ALA A 87 4.80 11.20 12.04
CA ALA A 87 5.21 9.94 12.65
C ALA A 87 6.74 9.86 12.75
N SER A 88 7.26 9.19 13.77
CA SER A 88 8.70 8.92 13.86
C SER A 88 9.17 8.01 12.71
N ALA A 89 10.46 8.04 12.37
CA ALA A 89 11.02 7.13 11.36
C ALA A 89 10.74 5.65 11.71
N PHE A 90 10.91 5.30 12.97
CA PHE A 90 10.64 3.96 13.50
C PHE A 90 9.15 3.59 13.33
N ASP A 91 8.21 4.43 13.80
CA ASP A 91 6.78 4.17 13.67
C ASP A 91 6.33 4.10 12.21
N THR A 92 6.92 4.93 11.34
CA THR A 92 6.65 4.90 9.91
C THR A 92 7.00 3.54 9.30
N MET A 93 8.16 3.00 9.59
CA MET A 93 8.57 1.68 9.11
C MET A 93 7.74 0.55 9.73
N MET A 94 7.47 0.60 11.03
CA MET A 94 6.65 -0.40 11.72
C MET A 94 5.24 -0.49 11.11
N ILE A 95 4.60 0.65 10.84
CA ILE A 95 3.24 0.69 10.29
C ILE A 95 3.24 0.42 8.79
N ASN A 96 4.10 1.13 8.02
CA ASN A 96 4.04 1.12 6.57
C ASN A 96 4.63 -0.15 5.95
N PHE A 97 5.45 -0.89 6.68
CA PHE A 97 6.05 -2.10 6.13
C PHE A 97 6.06 -3.30 7.07
N VAL A 98 6.59 -3.21 8.31
CA VAL A 98 6.70 -4.41 9.17
C VAL A 98 5.32 -5.01 9.47
N GLY A 99 4.39 -4.23 9.98
CA GLY A 99 3.02 -4.68 10.23
C GLY A 99 2.24 -4.96 8.94
N LEU A 100 2.43 -4.08 7.92
CA LEU A 100 1.80 -4.28 6.62
C LEU A 100 2.27 -5.58 5.95
N ARG A 101 3.51 -6.02 6.14
CA ARG A 101 4.03 -7.30 5.64
C ARG A 101 3.54 -8.48 6.48
N HIS A 102 3.52 -8.34 7.81
CA HIS A 102 3.09 -9.41 8.73
C HIS A 102 1.67 -9.89 8.42
N LEU A 103 0.76 -8.99 8.12
CA LEU A 103 -0.63 -9.33 7.78
C LEU A 103 -0.74 -10.16 6.48
N PRO A 104 -0.24 -9.70 5.31
CA PRO A 104 -0.30 -10.51 4.10
C PRO A 104 0.50 -11.81 4.20
N ASP A 105 1.68 -11.84 4.82
CA ASP A 105 2.44 -13.09 4.99
C ASP A 105 1.58 -14.17 5.69
N ALA A 106 0.80 -13.78 6.70
CA ALA A 106 -0.13 -14.68 7.39
C ALA A 106 -1.39 -15.02 6.56
N LEU A 107 -1.87 -14.11 5.71
CA LEU A 107 -3.11 -14.27 4.95
C LEU A 107 -2.91 -14.84 3.53
N LEU A 108 -1.71 -14.78 2.96
CA LEU A 108 -1.44 -15.33 1.63
C LEU A 108 -1.88 -16.80 1.47
N PRO A 109 -1.74 -17.71 2.45
CA PRO A 109 -2.29 -19.06 2.35
C PRO A 109 -3.81 -19.12 2.17
N ARG A 110 -4.55 -18.11 2.67
CA ARG A 110 -6.01 -18.01 2.58
C ARG A 110 -6.49 -17.35 1.28
N VAL A 111 -5.58 -16.68 0.53
CA VAL A 111 -5.95 -16.10 -0.77
C VAL A 111 -6.18 -17.22 -1.76
N ARG A 112 -7.41 -17.32 -2.29
CA ARG A 112 -7.79 -18.38 -3.21
C ARG A 112 -7.11 -18.26 -4.59
N GLN A 113 -7.09 -19.35 -5.34
CA GLN A 113 -6.68 -19.34 -6.75
C GLN A 113 -7.51 -18.31 -7.53
N GLY A 114 -6.87 -17.52 -8.38
CA GLY A 114 -7.50 -16.40 -9.11
C GLY A 114 -7.59 -15.10 -8.29
N GLY A 115 -7.23 -15.15 -6.99
CA GLY A 115 -7.29 -13.99 -6.11
C GLY A 115 -6.19 -12.95 -6.38
N ALA A 116 -6.24 -11.85 -5.63
CA ALA A 116 -5.31 -10.74 -5.82
C ALA A 116 -4.86 -10.09 -4.51
N VAL A 117 -3.62 -9.60 -4.50
CA VAL A 117 -3.08 -8.70 -3.47
C VAL A 117 -2.67 -7.39 -4.14
N SER A 118 -3.11 -6.25 -3.60
CA SER A 118 -2.70 -4.94 -4.12
C SER A 118 -2.34 -3.99 -2.97
N SER A 119 -1.18 -3.34 -3.07
CA SER A 119 -0.62 -2.50 -2.01
C SER A 119 -0.42 -1.05 -2.47
N ILE A 120 -0.48 -0.11 -1.52
CA ILE A 120 -0.14 1.30 -1.79
C ILE A 120 1.33 1.53 -1.44
N ALA A 121 2.17 1.65 -2.47
CA ALA A 121 3.51 2.18 -2.38
C ALA A 121 3.51 3.73 -2.45
N SER A 122 4.40 4.34 -3.21
CA SER A 122 4.46 5.79 -3.48
C SER A 122 5.49 6.08 -4.56
N THR A 123 5.37 7.20 -5.26
CA THR A 123 6.46 7.72 -6.10
C THR A 123 7.75 7.93 -5.30
N ALA A 124 7.69 8.18 -3.98
CA ALA A 124 8.84 8.23 -3.09
C ALA A 124 9.62 6.90 -2.99
N GLY A 125 9.01 5.77 -3.36
CA GLY A 125 9.67 4.46 -3.41
C GLY A 125 10.36 4.16 -4.73
N MET A 126 10.27 5.01 -5.75
CA MET A 126 10.74 4.72 -7.10
C MET A 126 12.27 4.59 -7.24
N ALA A 127 13.04 5.08 -6.26
CA ALA A 127 14.48 4.86 -6.18
C ALA A 127 14.90 3.45 -5.70
N TRP A 128 13.98 2.51 -5.60
CA TRP A 128 14.23 1.19 -5.01
C TRP A 128 15.42 0.43 -5.64
N LYS A 129 15.72 0.62 -6.93
CA LYS A 129 16.83 -0.05 -7.59
C LYS A 129 18.19 0.40 -7.05
N THR A 130 18.33 1.68 -6.70
CA THR A 130 19.58 2.22 -6.14
C THR A 130 19.83 1.75 -4.70
N ASN A 131 18.79 1.24 -4.03
CA ASN A 131 18.82 0.80 -2.63
C ASN A 131 18.47 -0.71 -2.48
N LEU A 132 18.56 -1.47 -3.58
CA LEU A 132 18.04 -2.84 -3.66
C LEU A 132 18.66 -3.78 -2.63
N ASP A 133 19.97 -3.70 -2.42
CA ASP A 133 20.67 -4.60 -1.48
C ASP A 133 20.22 -4.37 -0.03
N ARG A 134 20.04 -3.10 0.38
CA ARG A 134 19.52 -2.75 1.72
C ARG A 134 18.07 -3.22 1.88
N VAL A 135 17.23 -2.99 0.86
CA VAL A 135 15.84 -3.45 0.85
C VAL A 135 15.80 -4.97 0.99
N ARG A 136 16.56 -5.72 0.19
CA ARG A 136 16.62 -7.18 0.26
C ARG A 136 17.14 -7.68 1.61
N GLY A 137 18.15 -7.04 2.16
CA GLY A 137 18.63 -7.33 3.51
C GLY A 137 17.53 -7.20 4.56
N PHE A 138 16.68 -6.17 4.45
CA PHE A 138 15.54 -5.99 5.34
C PHE A 138 14.41 -7.01 5.05
N LEU A 139 14.12 -7.31 3.80
CA LEU A 139 13.12 -8.31 3.42
C LEU A 139 13.50 -9.75 3.84
N ALA A 140 14.79 -10.05 3.97
CA ALA A 140 15.28 -11.34 4.46
C ALA A 140 15.00 -11.61 5.95
N LEU A 141 14.55 -10.58 6.70
CA LEU A 141 14.12 -10.73 8.09
C LEU A 141 12.73 -11.38 8.11
N GLU A 142 12.63 -12.61 8.62
CA GLU A 142 11.41 -13.43 8.49
C GLU A 142 10.33 -13.11 9.52
N THR A 143 10.66 -12.41 10.62
CA THR A 143 9.71 -12.17 11.71
C THR A 143 9.48 -10.68 11.97
N PHE A 144 8.32 -10.38 12.55
CA PHE A 144 7.98 -9.03 13.01
C PHE A 144 9.05 -8.46 13.96
N GLU A 145 9.50 -9.27 14.94
CA GLU A 145 10.50 -8.88 15.96
C GLU A 145 11.89 -8.67 15.35
N ALA A 146 12.27 -9.47 14.35
CA ALA A 146 13.54 -9.28 13.64
C ALA A 146 13.54 -7.93 12.89
N GLY A 147 12.44 -7.59 12.24
CA GLY A 147 12.25 -6.29 11.60
C GLY A 147 12.30 -5.14 12.61
N GLU A 148 11.57 -5.27 13.70
CA GLU A 148 11.58 -4.29 14.80
C GLU A 148 12.98 -4.07 15.38
N THR A 149 13.73 -5.14 15.64
CA THR A 149 15.09 -5.08 16.17
C THR A 149 16.03 -4.39 15.19
N TRP A 150 15.99 -4.78 13.91
CA TRP A 150 16.81 -4.18 12.87
C TRP A 150 16.57 -2.66 12.77
N LEU A 151 15.32 -2.21 12.85
CA LEU A 151 14.97 -0.79 12.80
C LEU A 151 15.48 0.01 13.99
N LYS A 152 15.56 -0.61 15.20
CA LYS A 152 16.10 0.04 16.38
C LYS A 152 17.61 0.27 16.29
N ASP A 153 18.29 -0.61 15.57
CA ASP A 153 19.75 -0.61 15.45
C ASP A 153 20.25 0.07 14.16
N ASP A 154 19.33 0.48 13.24
CA ASP A 154 19.69 1.08 11.96
C ASP A 154 20.02 2.59 12.09
N PRO A 155 21.30 2.99 11.97
CA PRO A 155 21.68 4.40 12.03
C PRO A 155 21.26 5.22 10.81
N GLU A 156 20.88 4.56 9.72
CA GLU A 156 20.46 5.19 8.46
C GLU A 156 18.95 5.36 8.34
N LEU A 157 18.19 4.93 9.36
CA LEU A 157 16.73 4.97 9.31
C LEU A 157 16.15 6.40 9.20
N GLY A 158 16.84 7.39 9.71
CA GLY A 158 16.53 8.82 9.78
C GLY A 158 15.51 9.38 8.77
N ALA A 159 15.98 10.35 7.97
CA ALA A 159 15.07 11.24 7.21
C ALA A 159 14.29 10.57 6.05
N ASP A 160 14.73 9.42 5.51
CA ASP A 160 14.09 8.75 4.37
C ASP A 160 13.30 7.47 4.77
N ALA A 161 12.88 7.34 6.01
CA ALA A 161 12.13 6.16 6.46
C ALA A 161 10.84 5.94 5.64
N TYR A 162 10.17 7.01 5.20
CA TYR A 162 8.99 6.90 4.36
C TYR A 162 9.34 6.30 2.98
N GLY A 163 10.32 6.88 2.28
CA GLY A 163 10.79 6.37 0.98
C GLY A 163 11.26 4.92 1.09
N PHE A 164 12.05 4.60 2.11
CA PHE A 164 12.51 3.22 2.36
C PHE A 164 11.35 2.25 2.59
N SER A 165 10.33 2.62 3.36
CA SER A 165 9.13 1.79 3.53
C SER A 165 8.43 1.50 2.20
N LYS A 166 8.37 2.49 1.29
CA LYS A 166 7.73 2.34 -0.01
C LYS A 166 8.59 1.57 -1.01
N GLN A 167 9.92 1.67 -0.93
CA GLN A 167 10.85 0.80 -1.66
C GLN A 167 10.65 -0.66 -1.25
N CYS A 168 10.51 -0.93 0.06
CA CYS A 168 10.24 -2.28 0.56
C CYS A 168 8.94 -2.86 -0.01
N ILE A 169 7.85 -2.09 -0.08
CA ILE A 169 6.58 -2.54 -0.69
C ILE A 169 6.76 -2.89 -2.16
N ILE A 170 7.50 -2.07 -2.93
CA ILE A 170 7.73 -2.31 -4.36
C ILE A 170 8.52 -3.60 -4.57
N VAL A 171 9.63 -3.78 -3.84
CA VAL A 171 10.48 -4.97 -3.97
C VAL A 171 9.75 -6.23 -3.49
N TYR A 172 9.07 -6.17 -2.36
CA TYR A 172 8.23 -7.26 -1.84
C TYR A 172 7.19 -7.72 -2.88
N THR A 173 6.50 -6.78 -3.52
CA THR A 173 5.54 -7.07 -4.59
C THR A 173 6.19 -7.85 -5.75
N GLN A 174 7.39 -7.43 -6.17
CA GLN A 174 8.07 -8.03 -7.31
C GLN A 174 8.68 -9.40 -6.97
N GLU A 175 9.25 -9.55 -5.77
CA GLU A 175 9.88 -10.81 -5.35
C GLU A 175 8.87 -11.94 -5.14
N LEU A 176 7.68 -11.65 -4.62
CA LEU A 176 6.64 -12.65 -4.40
C LEU A 176 5.89 -13.06 -5.68
N ALA A 177 5.97 -12.29 -6.74
CA ALA A 177 5.16 -12.50 -7.94
C ALA A 177 5.34 -13.89 -8.56
N GLY A 178 6.58 -14.39 -8.63
CA GLY A 178 6.89 -15.70 -9.21
C GLY A 178 6.36 -16.88 -8.39
N GLU A 179 6.36 -16.77 -7.07
CA GLU A 179 5.80 -17.78 -6.18
C GLU A 179 4.28 -17.80 -6.25
N LEU A 180 3.65 -16.62 -6.15
CA LEU A 180 2.21 -16.49 -6.17
C LEU A 180 1.60 -16.87 -7.53
N ALA A 181 2.33 -16.64 -8.63
CA ALA A 181 1.90 -17.07 -9.97
C ALA A 181 1.67 -18.59 -10.06
N LYS A 182 2.40 -19.41 -9.30
CA LYS A 182 2.19 -20.89 -9.26
C LYS A 182 0.85 -21.28 -8.66
N ARG A 183 0.24 -20.37 -7.90
CA ARG A 183 -1.09 -20.49 -7.30
C ARG A 183 -2.16 -19.68 -8.04
N GLU A 184 -1.79 -19.08 -9.19
CA GLU A 184 -2.63 -18.13 -9.92
C GLU A 184 -3.11 -16.94 -9.07
N VAL A 185 -2.34 -16.55 -8.06
CA VAL A 185 -2.59 -15.35 -7.24
C VAL A 185 -1.77 -14.21 -7.80
N ARG A 186 -2.42 -13.07 -8.03
CA ARG A 186 -1.77 -11.85 -8.53
C ARG A 186 -1.31 -10.97 -7.37
N ILE A 187 -0.17 -10.31 -7.55
CA ILE A 187 0.30 -9.30 -6.61
C ILE A 187 0.74 -8.04 -7.35
N THR A 188 0.26 -6.89 -6.90
CA THR A 188 0.56 -5.59 -7.51
C THR A 188 0.77 -4.53 -6.45
N CYS A 189 1.43 -3.44 -6.80
CA CYS A 189 1.33 -2.22 -6.01
C CYS A 189 1.15 -1.00 -6.91
N ILE A 190 0.57 0.06 -6.36
CA ILE A 190 0.50 1.37 -7.00
C ILE A 190 1.46 2.34 -6.33
N SER A 191 2.03 3.25 -7.11
CA SER A 191 2.85 4.36 -6.63
C SER A 191 2.17 5.69 -6.94
N PRO A 192 1.30 6.18 -6.03
CA PRO A 192 0.64 7.48 -6.18
C PRO A 192 1.64 8.64 -6.13
N SER A 193 1.36 9.71 -6.90
CA SER A 193 1.86 11.06 -6.64
C SER A 193 1.12 11.70 -5.46
N PRO A 194 1.47 12.93 -5.04
CA PRO A 194 0.74 13.65 -4.00
C PRO A 194 -0.77 13.60 -4.24
N THR A 195 -1.49 13.08 -3.23
CA THR A 195 -2.93 12.82 -3.27
C THR A 195 -3.62 13.55 -2.14
N ASP A 196 -4.72 14.24 -2.43
CA ASP A 196 -5.50 14.98 -1.44
C ASP A 196 -6.16 14.01 -0.45
N THR A 197 -5.61 13.97 0.75
CA THR A 197 -5.94 13.02 1.84
C THR A 197 -5.61 13.63 3.19
N VAL A 198 -6.17 13.06 4.25
CA VAL A 198 -5.77 13.38 5.64
C VAL A 198 -4.26 13.15 5.86
N PHE A 199 -3.67 12.14 5.20
CA PHE A 199 -2.23 11.89 5.18
C PHE A 199 -1.46 13.10 4.65
N MET A 200 -1.86 13.64 3.50
CA MET A 200 -1.21 14.81 2.88
C MET A 200 -1.41 16.07 3.73
N THR A 201 -2.59 16.27 4.31
CA THR A 201 -2.85 17.38 5.24
C THR A 201 -1.91 17.36 6.44
N LYS A 202 -1.67 16.15 7.03
CA LYS A 202 -0.70 15.99 8.14
C LYS A 202 0.73 16.30 7.68
N LEU A 203 1.14 15.79 6.52
CA LEU A 203 2.47 16.06 5.97
C LEU A 203 2.70 17.55 5.72
N MET A 204 1.72 18.22 5.11
CA MET A 204 1.78 19.67 4.85
C MET A 204 1.73 20.53 6.13
N GLY A 205 1.26 19.98 7.24
CA GLY A 205 1.35 20.64 8.55
C GLY A 205 2.77 20.69 9.10
N GLU A 206 3.64 19.79 8.67
CA GLU A 206 5.03 19.66 9.14
C GLU A 206 6.07 20.13 8.10
N MET A 207 5.69 20.23 6.84
CA MET A 207 6.57 20.62 5.75
C MET A 207 6.01 21.82 4.98
N PRO A 208 6.85 22.78 4.54
CA PRO A 208 6.38 23.88 3.71
C PRO A 208 5.86 23.36 2.37
N LYS A 209 4.86 24.03 1.83
CA LYS A 209 4.23 23.66 0.55
C LYS A 209 5.27 23.54 -0.58
N GLU A 210 6.25 24.42 -0.58
CA GLU A 210 7.35 24.49 -1.54
C GLU A 210 8.21 23.20 -1.55
N ALA A 211 8.23 22.45 -0.46
CA ALA A 211 8.92 21.16 -0.38
C ALA A 211 8.12 20.02 -1.05
N ILE A 212 6.79 20.16 -1.19
CA ILE A 212 5.92 19.14 -1.79
C ILE A 212 5.58 19.49 -3.24
N GLU A 213 5.52 20.78 -3.58
CA GLU A 213 5.15 21.27 -4.91
C GLU A 213 6.00 20.67 -6.06
N PRO A 214 7.33 20.46 -5.93
CA PRO A 214 8.14 19.84 -6.97
C PRO A 214 7.71 18.41 -7.35
N PHE A 215 6.96 17.73 -6.49
CA PHE A 215 6.43 16.38 -6.72
C PHE A 215 5.02 16.37 -7.30
N THR A 216 4.42 17.54 -7.50
CA THR A 216 3.11 17.67 -8.14
C THR A 216 3.24 17.43 -9.64
N PRO A 217 2.39 16.59 -10.26
CA PRO A 217 2.38 16.37 -11.71
C PRO A 217 2.15 17.66 -12.51
N SER A 218 2.53 17.67 -13.79
CA SER A 218 2.42 18.85 -14.66
C SER A 218 0.98 19.34 -14.92
N ASN A 219 -0.03 18.55 -14.54
CA ASN A 219 -1.42 19.00 -14.52
C ASN A 219 -1.74 20.01 -13.38
N GLY A 220 -0.76 20.28 -12.50
CA GLY A 220 -0.82 21.32 -11.48
C GLY A 220 -1.72 21.03 -10.27
N ARG A 221 -2.17 19.76 -10.07
CA ARG A 221 -3.02 19.41 -8.93
C ARG A 221 -2.57 18.11 -8.25
N PHE A 222 -2.95 17.92 -7.01
CA PHE A 222 -2.92 16.62 -6.36
C PHE A 222 -4.01 15.71 -6.93
N ALA A 223 -3.77 14.42 -6.90
CA ALA A 223 -4.78 13.43 -7.24
C ALA A 223 -5.88 13.41 -6.17
N ALA A 224 -7.11 13.05 -6.54
CA ALA A 224 -8.16 12.77 -5.58
C ALA A 224 -8.04 11.34 -5.03
N SER A 225 -8.45 11.14 -3.77
CA SER A 225 -8.49 9.80 -3.14
C SER A 225 -9.26 8.79 -4.00
N LEU A 226 -10.35 9.20 -4.63
CA LEU A 226 -11.18 8.37 -5.49
C LEU A 226 -10.44 7.92 -6.77
N GLU A 227 -9.56 8.74 -7.33
CA GLU A 227 -8.76 8.35 -8.49
C GLU A 227 -7.85 7.16 -8.16
N MET A 228 -7.25 7.16 -6.96
CA MET A 228 -6.43 6.04 -6.47
C MET A 228 -7.27 4.82 -6.09
N GLY A 229 -8.41 5.03 -5.42
CA GLY A 229 -9.36 3.97 -5.07
C GLY A 229 -9.83 3.17 -6.29
N ARG A 230 -10.14 3.86 -7.40
CA ARG A 230 -10.52 3.22 -8.67
C ARG A 230 -9.42 2.33 -9.24
N VAL A 231 -8.16 2.76 -9.18
CA VAL A 231 -7.04 1.96 -9.67
C VAL A 231 -6.83 0.73 -8.78
N LEU A 232 -6.91 0.85 -7.46
CA LEU A 232 -6.84 -0.29 -6.54
C LEU A 232 -7.95 -1.31 -6.85
N VAL A 233 -9.20 -0.85 -6.94
CA VAL A 233 -10.35 -1.71 -7.26
C VAL A 233 -10.18 -2.39 -8.62
N LEU A 234 -9.68 -1.67 -9.64
CA LEU A 234 -9.37 -2.27 -10.94
C LEU A 234 -8.33 -3.40 -10.82
N LEU A 235 -7.23 -3.17 -10.07
CA LEU A 235 -6.14 -4.15 -9.94
C LEU A 235 -6.55 -5.40 -9.15
N GLY A 236 -7.46 -5.27 -8.18
CA GLY A 236 -8.03 -6.42 -7.47
C GLY A 236 -9.09 -7.18 -8.26
N SER A 237 -9.64 -6.59 -9.34
CA SER A 237 -10.75 -7.14 -10.13
C SER A 237 -10.33 -8.23 -11.11
N ASP A 238 -11.31 -8.95 -11.65
CA ASP A 238 -11.10 -9.97 -12.70
C ASP A 238 -10.59 -9.34 -14.00
N LEU A 239 -10.85 -8.05 -14.25
CA LEU A 239 -10.35 -7.34 -15.44
C LEU A 239 -8.82 -7.22 -15.47
N ALA A 240 -8.16 -7.25 -14.30
CA ALA A 240 -6.71 -7.22 -14.20
C ALA A 240 -6.08 -8.64 -14.22
N GLY A 241 -6.78 -9.64 -14.73
CA GLY A 241 -6.48 -11.07 -14.62
C GLY A 241 -5.07 -11.50 -15.04
N PHE A 242 -4.35 -10.71 -15.84
CA PHE A 242 -2.97 -11.01 -16.27
C PHE A 242 -1.94 -9.96 -15.83
N ILE A 243 -2.32 -9.07 -14.88
CA ILE A 243 -1.42 -8.04 -14.32
C ILE A 243 -0.91 -8.51 -12.96
N SER A 244 0.38 -8.84 -12.87
CA SER A 244 1.03 -9.28 -11.62
C SER A 244 2.51 -8.90 -11.60
N GLY A 245 3.11 -8.77 -10.42
CA GLY A 245 4.53 -8.46 -10.23
C GLY A 245 4.94 -7.05 -10.61
N VAL A 246 3.99 -6.11 -10.70
CA VAL A 246 4.26 -4.76 -11.19
C VAL A 246 3.98 -3.71 -10.13
N ASN A 247 4.81 -2.67 -10.15
CA ASN A 247 4.53 -1.39 -9.51
C ASN A 247 4.03 -0.42 -10.58
N ILE A 248 2.85 0.14 -10.40
CA ILE A 248 2.22 1.04 -11.35
C ILE A 248 2.26 2.48 -10.80
N PRO A 249 3.04 3.38 -11.39
CA PRO A 249 2.95 4.81 -11.08
C PRO A 249 1.55 5.33 -11.43
N VAL A 250 0.87 5.94 -10.44
CA VAL A 250 -0.44 6.59 -10.63
C VAL A 250 -0.25 8.07 -10.32
N ASP A 251 0.40 8.77 -11.25
CA ASP A 251 1.06 10.03 -11.01
C ASP A 251 0.87 11.06 -12.15
N PHE A 252 -0.08 10.82 -13.03
CA PHE A 252 -0.37 11.66 -14.20
C PHE A 252 0.87 11.98 -15.05
N GLY A 253 1.82 11.03 -15.13
CA GLY A 253 3.02 11.13 -15.96
C GLY A 253 4.25 11.72 -15.26
N TYR A 254 4.21 12.03 -13.96
CA TYR A 254 5.35 12.59 -13.21
C TYR A 254 6.62 11.76 -13.37
N CYS A 255 6.54 10.44 -13.13
CA CYS A 255 7.71 9.56 -13.28
C CYS A 255 8.21 9.48 -14.73
N ALA A 256 7.30 9.56 -15.71
CA ALA A 256 7.69 9.59 -17.13
C ALA A 256 8.43 10.89 -17.48
N GLU A 257 7.96 12.05 -16.99
CA GLU A 257 8.65 13.34 -17.17
C GLU A 257 10.08 13.30 -16.59
N VAL A 258 10.25 12.72 -15.39
CA VAL A 258 11.57 12.54 -14.76
C VAL A 258 12.45 11.62 -15.60
N ALA A 259 11.94 10.45 -16.01
CA ALA A 259 12.68 9.46 -16.78
C ALA A 259 13.14 9.99 -18.15
N MET A 260 12.38 10.91 -18.75
CA MET A 260 12.71 11.55 -20.03
C MET A 260 13.54 12.83 -19.87
N GLY A 261 13.99 13.19 -18.67
CA GLY A 261 14.74 14.41 -18.40
C GLY A 261 13.95 15.71 -18.62
N GLN A 262 12.63 15.64 -18.60
CA GLN A 262 11.75 16.81 -18.72
C GLN A 262 11.53 17.50 -17.38
N ARG A 263 11.98 16.88 -16.30
CA ARG A 263 11.88 17.35 -14.92
C ARG A 263 13.08 16.88 -14.11
N ASP A 264 13.47 17.65 -13.10
CA ASP A 264 14.55 17.28 -12.18
C ASP A 264 14.25 15.99 -11.44
N ASN A 265 15.24 15.09 -11.36
CA ASN A 265 15.12 13.81 -10.67
C ASN A 265 15.40 13.94 -9.16
N LEU A 266 14.51 14.57 -8.43
CA LEU A 266 14.65 14.81 -6.99
C LEU A 266 14.47 13.55 -6.12
N MET A 267 13.87 12.50 -6.68
CA MET A 267 13.61 11.23 -5.97
C MET A 267 14.57 10.10 -6.40
N ASN A 268 15.60 10.40 -7.21
CA ASN A 268 16.51 9.40 -7.76
C ASN A 268 15.78 8.24 -8.47
N ILE A 269 14.70 8.54 -9.17
CA ILE A 269 13.94 7.56 -9.97
C ILE A 269 14.86 6.95 -11.02
N SER A 270 14.89 5.60 -11.10
CA SER A 270 15.78 4.84 -12.00
C SER A 270 15.03 3.82 -12.86
#